data_e070302fed92d720fcd9bfd0939de390
#
_entry.id   e070302fed92d720fcd9bfd0939de390
#
_cell.length_a   1.000
_cell.length_b   1.000
_cell.length_c   1.000
_cell.angle_alpha   90.00
_cell.angle_beta   90.00
_cell.angle_gamma   90.00
#
_symmetry.space_group_name_H-M   'P 1'
#
loop_
_entity.id
_entity.type
_entity.pdbx_description
1 polymer ?
#
loop_
_entity_poly.entity_id
_entity_poly.type
_entity_poly.pdbx_seq_one_letter_code
_entity_poly.pdbx_strand_id
1 'polypeptide(L)' 'MLGGQQLDTGLSAVRASLMANHPKAMRVGRNIARLVAADLGVDITEDEETFLALHAARLLDH' A
#
# COMPACT_ATOMS: atom_id res chain seq x y z
N MET A 1 -2.84 -26.34 0.92
CA MET A 1 -2.64 -25.69 -0.19
C MET A 1 -3.45 -24.42 -0.36
N LEU A 2 -4.61 -24.54 -0.06
CA LEU A 2 -5.45 -23.43 -0.28
C LEU A 2 -5.26 -22.31 0.68
N GLY A 3 -4.81 -22.61 1.85
CA GLY A 3 -4.76 -21.63 2.89
C GLY A 3 -3.86 -20.45 2.58
N GLY A 4 -2.76 -20.72 1.91
CA GLY A 4 -1.79 -19.69 1.65
C GLY A 4 -2.31 -18.58 0.79
N GLN A 5 -3.23 -18.90 -0.09
CA GLN A 5 -3.71 -17.91 -1.00
C GLN A 5 -4.69 -16.96 -0.40
N GLN A 6 -5.36 -17.40 0.62
CA GLN A 6 -6.38 -16.57 1.20
C GLN A 6 -5.83 -15.40 1.97
N LEU A 7 -4.60 -15.51 2.40
CA LEU A 7 -4.01 -14.45 3.19
C LEU A 7 -3.86 -13.15 2.41
N ASP A 8 -3.63 -13.26 1.12
CA ASP A 8 -3.40 -12.08 0.32
C ASP A 8 -4.66 -11.42 -0.18
N THR A 9 -5.75 -12.13 -0.14
CA THR A 9 -6.95 -11.68 -0.80
C THR A 9 -7.42 -10.33 -0.29
N GLY A 10 -7.40 -10.12 1.00
CA GLY A 10 -7.90 -8.88 1.57
C GLY A 10 -7.09 -7.68 1.14
N LEU A 11 -5.77 -7.78 1.24
CA LEU A 11 -4.92 -6.66 0.90
C LEU A 11 -4.87 -6.42 -0.60
N SER A 12 -4.95 -7.47 -1.39
CA SER A 12 -4.99 -7.31 -2.83
C SER A 12 -6.24 -6.55 -3.27
N ALA A 13 -7.37 -6.84 -2.65
CA ALA A 13 -8.59 -6.14 -2.95
C ALA A 13 -8.52 -4.69 -2.53
N VAL A 14 -7.95 -4.42 -1.36
CA VAL A 14 -7.78 -3.06 -0.89
C VAL A 14 -6.86 -2.27 -1.83
N ARG A 15 -5.77 -2.89 -2.25
CA ARG A 15 -4.85 -2.25 -3.16
C ARG A 15 -5.52 -1.91 -4.48
N ALA A 16 -6.28 -2.84 -5.03
CA ALA A 16 -6.99 -2.60 -6.28
C ALA A 16 -7.99 -1.46 -6.13
N SER A 17 -8.69 -1.43 -5.01
CA SER A 17 -9.64 -0.37 -4.74
C SER A 17 -8.95 0.98 -4.64
N LEU A 18 -7.81 1.03 -3.95
CA LEU A 18 -7.05 2.27 -3.84
C LEU A 18 -6.57 2.75 -5.20
N MET A 19 -6.10 1.85 -6.04
CA MET A 19 -5.63 2.22 -7.36
C MET A 19 -6.74 2.77 -8.22
N ALA A 20 -7.93 2.22 -8.08
CA ALA A 20 -9.06 2.64 -8.87
C ALA A 20 -9.69 3.94 -8.36
N ASN A 21 -9.81 4.06 -7.05
CA ASN A 21 -10.56 5.17 -6.45
C ASN A 21 -9.69 6.26 -5.87
N HIS A 22 -8.47 5.93 -5.49
CA HIS A 22 -7.56 6.89 -4.86
C HIS A 22 -6.16 6.78 -5.44
N PRO A 23 -6.01 7.03 -6.75
CA PRO A 23 -4.70 6.87 -7.38
C PRO A 23 -3.64 7.80 -6.81
N LYS A 24 -4.07 8.98 -6.37
CA LYS A 24 -3.14 9.93 -5.80
C LYS A 24 -2.58 9.42 -4.47
N ALA A 25 -3.44 8.85 -3.64
CA ALA A 25 -3.01 8.28 -2.38
C ALA A 25 -2.05 7.10 -2.60
N MET A 26 -2.32 6.31 -3.61
CA MET A 26 -1.45 5.20 -3.98
C MET A 26 -0.07 5.71 -4.35
N ARG A 27 -0.02 6.78 -5.13
CA ARG A 27 1.24 7.37 -5.55
C ARG A 27 2.01 7.91 -4.35
N VAL A 28 1.33 8.60 -3.46
CA VAL A 28 1.95 9.15 -2.26
C VAL A 28 2.51 8.03 -1.39
N GLY A 29 1.72 6.98 -1.20
CA GLY A 29 2.16 5.84 -0.41
C GLY A 29 3.41 5.20 -0.98
N ARG A 30 3.47 5.06 -2.29
CA ARG A 30 4.63 4.51 -2.96
C ARG A 30 5.86 5.38 -2.77
N ASN A 31 5.68 6.69 -2.90
CA ASN A 31 6.80 7.60 -2.74
C ASN A 31 7.34 7.56 -1.32
N ILE A 32 6.45 7.52 -0.35
CA ILE A 32 6.86 7.41 1.04
C ILE A 32 7.61 6.10 1.27
N ALA A 33 7.08 5.01 0.71
CA ALA A 33 7.73 3.71 0.85
C ALA A 33 9.14 3.73 0.29
N ARG A 34 9.33 4.37 -0.86
CA ARG A 34 10.64 4.47 -1.45
C ARG A 34 11.61 5.26 -0.60
N LEU A 35 11.14 6.37 -0.05
CA LEU A 35 11.96 7.21 0.78
C LEU A 35 12.38 6.47 2.05
N VAL A 36 11.43 5.78 2.68
CA VAL A 36 11.71 5.03 3.88
C VAL A 36 12.69 3.89 3.58
N ALA A 37 12.46 3.18 2.49
CA ALA A 37 13.33 2.09 2.10
C ALA A 37 14.74 2.57 1.86
N ALA A 38 14.89 3.70 1.17
CA ALA A 38 16.21 4.24 0.88
C ALA A 38 16.91 4.73 2.13
N ASP A 39 16.16 5.36 3.02
CA ASP A 39 16.72 5.94 4.23
C ASP A 39 17.18 4.85 5.21
N LEU A 40 16.37 3.82 5.37
CA LEU A 40 16.66 2.75 6.31
C LEU A 40 17.44 1.59 5.70
N GLY A 41 17.57 1.57 4.39
CA GLY A 41 18.28 0.48 3.72
C GLY A 41 17.53 -0.82 3.78
N VAL A 42 16.21 -0.78 3.79
CA VAL A 42 15.38 -1.98 3.85
C VAL A 42 14.41 -2.00 2.68
N ASP A 43 13.88 -3.17 2.39
CA ASP A 43 12.87 -3.32 1.35
C ASP A 43 11.49 -3.18 1.97
N ILE A 44 10.64 -2.44 1.28
CA ILE A 44 9.25 -2.28 1.70
C ILE A 44 8.40 -3.21 0.84
N THR A 45 7.62 -4.05 1.48
CA THR A 45 6.76 -4.98 0.76
C THR A 45 5.54 -4.28 0.18
N GLU A 46 4.86 -4.95 -0.74
CA GLU A 46 3.63 -4.41 -1.30
C GLU A 46 2.57 -4.20 -0.23
N ASP A 47 2.53 -5.06 0.75
CA ASP A 47 1.57 -4.93 1.84
C ASP A 47 1.83 -3.66 2.63
N GLU A 48 3.07 -3.39 2.94
CA GLU A 48 3.42 -2.18 3.67
C GLU A 48 3.13 -0.94 2.84
N GLU A 49 3.41 -1.02 1.54
CA GLU A 49 3.09 0.07 0.63
C GLU A 49 1.59 0.33 0.63
N THR A 50 0.79 -0.72 0.64
CA THR A 50 -0.66 -0.60 0.69
C THR A 50 -1.12 0.06 1.98
N PHE A 51 -0.52 -0.29 3.11
CA PHE A 51 -0.86 0.35 4.37
C PHE A 51 -0.52 1.84 4.35
N LEU A 52 0.61 2.20 3.78
CA LEU A 52 0.98 3.60 3.65
C LEU A 52 0.00 4.34 2.76
N ALA A 53 -0.44 3.70 1.70
CA ALA A 53 -1.41 4.30 0.80
C ALA A 53 -2.76 4.50 1.49
N LEU A 54 -3.15 3.57 2.35
CA LEU A 54 -4.37 3.72 3.13
C LEU A 54 -4.28 4.93 4.05
N HIS A 55 -3.16 5.10 4.70
CA HIS A 55 -2.94 6.26 5.55
C HIS A 55 -3.02 7.55 4.75
N ALA A 56 -2.37 7.56 3.60
CA ALA A 56 -2.39 8.72 2.73
C ALA A 56 -3.80 9.04 2.26
N ALA A 57 -4.57 8.02 1.94
CA ALA A 57 -5.94 8.23 1.49
C ALA A 57 -6.78 8.88 2.58
N ARG A 58 -6.59 8.46 3.82
CA ARG A 58 -7.34 9.04 4.92
C ARG A 58 -6.97 10.49 5.14
N LEU A 59 -5.70 10.82 5.01
CA LEU A 59 -5.25 12.18 5.18
C LEU A 59 -5.72 13.07 4.05
N LEU A 60 -5.69 12.56 2.84
CA LEU A 60 -6.11 13.34 1.68
C LEU A 60 -7.61 13.54 1.61
N ASP A 61 -8.35 12.64 2.21
CA ASP A 61 -9.80 12.72 2.22
C ASP A 61 -10.32 13.76 3.20
N HIS A 62 -9.50 14.20 4.08
CA HIS A 62 -9.87 15.26 4.97
C HIS A 62 -9.61 16.60 4.33
#